data_2b2656683875740086daa24332716945
#
_entry.id   2b2656683875740086daa24332716945
#
_cell.length_a   1.000
_cell.length_b   1.000
_cell.length_c   1.000
_cell.angle_alpha   90.00
_cell.angle_beta   90.00
_cell.angle_gamma   90.00
#
_symmetry.space_group_name_H-M   'P 1'
#
loop_
_entity.id
_entity.type
_entity.pdbx_description
1 polymer ?
#
loop_
_entity_poly.entity_id
_entity_poly.type
_entity_poly.pdbx_seq_one_letter_code
_entity_poly.pdbx_strand_id
1 'polypeptide(L)'
;MNPYFIGFVIPFVASLMLTKRKAEKKRGLPVDVGGEPGYAIRNYRSEQPVETHWEGIFTLAELFEQSCKQYAYMPLHGTRKLISRETEVAADGRSFEKLHLGEYEWKTYIEAFKAVCNFSSGLIQIGHQKDERVAIFADTRAEWQIALQACFRQNITVVTIYASLGEGALCHSLNETEATTVICGRKELKKLIDINGQLDTLKHVVYINEEGVSSEVSLAKQCTNWRVESFEEVERLGLETPIEANLPLPSDTAVIMYTSGSTGMPKGVMMSHRNVLATASAVMTIVPALGKKDVYLAYLPLAHILELAAETIISAVGASIGYGSPLTLTDTSNKIKRGTKGDASALRPTLMTAVPAILDRVRDGVRKNVDAKGGVAKKLFDIAYSRRLAAVNGSWFGAWGLEKLVWDMLVFKKVRAILGGRIRFILSGGAPLSGETQRFINICLGAPIGQGYGLTETCAGGTFSEYNDTSVGRVGAPLSCSFIKV
;
A
#
# COMPACT_ATOMS: atom_id res chain seq x y z
N MET A 1 -13.51 -55.21 -24.80
CA MET A 1 -13.25 -53.86 -24.28
C MET A 1 -12.59 -53.05 -25.38
N ASN A 2 -13.16 -51.88 -25.69
CA ASN A 2 -12.72 -51.03 -26.82
C ASN A 2 -11.30 -50.49 -26.54
N PRO A 3 -10.29 -50.76 -27.40
CA PRO A 3 -8.90 -50.35 -27.19
C PRO A 3 -8.72 -48.83 -27.02
N TYR A 4 -9.65 -48.01 -27.53
CA TYR A 4 -9.67 -46.58 -27.31
C TYR A 4 -10.01 -46.20 -25.86
N PHE A 5 -10.73 -47.03 -25.10
CA PHE A 5 -11.05 -46.80 -23.71
C PHE A 5 -9.80 -47.02 -22.81
N ILE A 6 -8.97 -47.99 -23.18
CA ILE A 6 -7.72 -48.28 -22.45
C ILE A 6 -6.66 -47.22 -22.73
N GLY A 7 -6.56 -46.71 -23.98
CA GLY A 7 -5.62 -45.67 -24.38
C GLY A 7 -5.86 -44.29 -23.78
N PHE A 8 -7.10 -43.98 -23.35
CA PHE A 8 -7.44 -42.71 -22.72
C PHE A 8 -7.55 -42.80 -21.19
N VAL A 9 -8.11 -43.87 -20.68
CA VAL A 9 -8.37 -44.04 -19.23
C VAL A 9 -7.09 -44.29 -18.44
N ILE A 10 -6.14 -45.09 -18.99
CA ILE A 10 -4.90 -45.42 -18.28
C ILE A 10 -3.97 -44.17 -18.15
N PRO A 11 -3.67 -43.38 -19.18
CA PRO A 11 -2.91 -42.14 -19.02
C PRO A 11 -3.62 -41.11 -18.16
N PHE A 12 -4.95 -41.06 -18.19
CA PHE A 12 -5.75 -40.16 -17.39
C PHE A 12 -5.74 -40.55 -15.90
N VAL A 13 -5.90 -41.82 -15.58
CA VAL A 13 -5.79 -42.38 -14.22
C VAL A 13 -4.35 -42.31 -13.72
N ALA A 14 -3.35 -42.57 -14.58
CA ALA A 14 -1.95 -42.37 -14.24
C ALA A 14 -1.57 -40.92 -13.99
N SER A 15 -2.09 -39.99 -14.79
CA SER A 15 -1.96 -38.53 -14.55
C SER A 15 -2.56 -38.10 -13.22
N LEU A 16 -3.64 -38.75 -12.80
CA LEU A 16 -4.31 -38.51 -11.53
C LEU A 16 -3.60 -39.12 -10.33
N MET A 17 -3.01 -40.30 -10.51
CA MET A 17 -2.17 -40.92 -9.48
C MET A 17 -0.81 -40.25 -9.35
N LEU A 18 -0.34 -39.58 -10.40
CA LEU A 18 0.89 -38.76 -10.42
C LEU A 18 0.70 -37.35 -9.87
N THR A 19 -0.51 -36.86 -9.68
CA THR A 19 -0.76 -35.73 -8.80
C THR A 19 -0.53 -36.17 -7.34
N LYS A 20 0.71 -36.54 -7.01
CA LYS A 20 1.17 -36.61 -5.63
C LYS A 20 0.64 -35.34 -4.95
N ARG A 21 -0.18 -35.48 -3.91
CA ARG A 21 -0.36 -34.45 -2.90
C ARG A 21 1.03 -33.92 -2.63
N LYS A 22 1.32 -32.69 -3.09
CA LYS A 22 2.59 -32.04 -2.77
C LYS A 22 2.68 -32.10 -1.25
N ALA A 23 3.64 -32.85 -0.72
CA ALA A 23 3.89 -32.89 0.70
C ALA A 23 3.94 -31.43 1.18
N GLU A 24 3.23 -31.12 2.25
CA GLU A 24 3.28 -29.78 2.84
C GLU A 24 4.74 -29.48 3.16
N LYS A 25 5.33 -28.56 2.41
CA LYS A 25 6.72 -28.17 2.64
C LYS A 25 6.75 -27.39 3.96
N LYS A 26 7.50 -27.89 4.94
CA LYS A 26 7.80 -27.12 6.15
C LYS A 26 8.49 -25.83 5.73
N ARG A 27 7.87 -24.70 6.01
CA ARG A 27 8.36 -23.37 5.61
C ARG A 27 8.97 -22.59 6.77
N GLY A 28 8.66 -23.01 8.00
CA GLY A 28 9.30 -22.58 9.22
C GLY A 28 10.20 -23.69 9.77
N LEU A 29 11.41 -23.37 10.14
CA LEU A 29 12.38 -24.28 10.77
C LEU A 29 12.74 -23.77 12.15
N PRO A 30 12.88 -24.66 13.16
CA PRO A 30 13.33 -24.24 14.49
C PRO A 30 14.77 -23.75 14.43
N VAL A 31 15.07 -22.72 15.22
CA VAL A 31 16.40 -22.17 15.42
C VAL A 31 16.56 -21.81 16.89
N ASP A 32 17.72 -22.12 17.46
CA ASP A 32 18.09 -21.67 18.79
C ASP A 32 18.66 -20.24 18.67
N VAL A 33 18.05 -19.31 19.38
CA VAL A 33 18.50 -17.90 19.41
C VAL A 33 19.11 -17.53 20.79
N GLY A 34 19.23 -18.52 21.69
CA GLY A 34 19.69 -18.32 23.06
C GLY A 34 18.68 -17.56 23.96
N GLY A 35 19.09 -17.23 25.15
CA GLY A 35 18.27 -16.51 26.12
C GLY A 35 17.25 -17.43 26.81
N GLU A 36 15.96 -17.10 26.73
CA GLU A 36 14.87 -17.85 27.35
C GLU A 36 14.74 -19.30 26.82
N PRO A 37 14.24 -20.26 27.61
CA PRO A 37 14.01 -21.62 27.16
C PRO A 37 13.10 -21.71 25.92
N GLY A 38 13.37 -22.67 25.04
CA GLY A 38 12.62 -22.91 23.81
C GLY A 38 13.42 -22.53 22.56
N TYR A 39 12.77 -22.62 21.40
CA TYR A 39 13.36 -22.27 20.12
C TYR A 39 12.49 -21.25 19.39
N ALA A 40 13.13 -20.43 18.58
CA ALA A 40 12.43 -19.56 17.63
C ALA A 40 12.18 -20.32 16.32
N ILE A 41 11.31 -19.79 15.49
CA ILE A 41 11.07 -20.26 14.13
C ILE A 41 11.68 -19.26 13.16
N ARG A 42 12.47 -19.75 12.21
CA ARG A 42 13.01 -18.98 11.09
C ARG A 42 12.37 -19.40 9.75
N ASN A 43 12.52 -18.56 8.73
CA ASN A 43 12.16 -18.96 7.37
C ASN A 43 13.11 -20.06 6.84
N TYR A 44 12.59 -21.00 6.08
CA TYR A 44 13.40 -22.07 5.49
C TYR A 44 14.39 -21.57 4.41
N ARG A 45 14.15 -20.40 3.83
CA ARG A 45 14.96 -19.81 2.76
C ARG A 45 16.28 -19.22 3.25
N SER A 46 16.37 -18.82 4.50
CA SER A 46 17.53 -18.12 5.03
C SER A 46 17.91 -18.65 6.42
N GLU A 47 19.19 -18.88 6.65
CA GLU A 47 19.72 -19.28 7.97
C GLU A 47 19.92 -18.07 8.86
N GLN A 48 20.31 -16.95 8.28
CA GLN A 48 20.45 -15.67 8.96
C GLN A 48 19.40 -14.67 8.47
N PRO A 49 19.02 -13.70 9.29
CA PRO A 49 18.12 -12.63 8.86
C PRO A 49 18.66 -11.88 7.64
N VAL A 50 17.83 -11.71 6.63
CA VAL A 50 18.16 -10.93 5.43
C VAL A 50 18.10 -9.45 5.78
N GLU A 51 19.16 -8.71 5.51
CA GLU A 51 19.23 -7.27 5.74
C GLU A 51 18.87 -6.46 4.49
N THR A 52 19.36 -6.88 3.33
CA THR A 52 19.06 -6.24 2.05
C THR A 52 18.99 -7.27 0.91
N HIS A 53 18.16 -6.99 -0.09
CA HIS A 53 18.08 -7.73 -1.35
C HIS A 53 18.91 -7.06 -2.46
N TRP A 54 19.28 -5.79 -2.26
CA TRP A 54 19.96 -4.97 -3.25
C TRP A 54 21.43 -4.84 -2.86
N GLU A 55 22.33 -5.31 -3.73
CA GLU A 55 23.76 -5.30 -3.49
C GLU A 55 24.28 -3.85 -3.30
N GLY A 56 25.02 -3.63 -2.21
CA GLY A 56 25.60 -2.32 -1.89
C GLY A 56 24.62 -1.24 -1.44
N ILE A 57 23.35 -1.57 -1.21
CA ILE A 57 22.32 -0.65 -0.75
C ILE A 57 21.92 -1.00 0.68
N PHE A 58 21.99 -0.03 1.58
CA PHE A 58 21.75 -0.21 3.00
C PHE A 58 20.76 0.81 3.59
N THR A 59 20.35 1.81 2.81
CA THR A 59 19.38 2.82 3.23
C THR A 59 18.24 3.00 2.22
N LEU A 60 17.13 3.55 2.67
CA LEU A 60 15.97 3.84 1.81
C LEU A 60 16.27 4.96 0.81
N ALA A 61 17.13 5.93 1.20
CA ALA A 61 17.57 7.00 0.32
C ALA A 61 18.38 6.47 -0.86
N GLU A 62 19.38 5.60 -0.59
CA GLU A 62 20.19 4.94 -1.64
C GLU A 62 19.32 4.08 -2.56
N LEU A 63 18.37 3.30 -1.98
CA LEU A 63 17.48 2.46 -2.75
C LEU A 63 16.65 3.27 -3.75
N PHE A 64 16.06 4.37 -3.30
CA PHE A 64 15.24 5.22 -4.17
C PHE A 64 16.08 5.90 -5.25
N GLU A 65 17.24 6.46 -4.91
CA GLU A 65 18.15 7.08 -5.87
C GLU A 65 18.63 6.08 -6.93
N GLN A 66 19.04 4.87 -6.52
CA GLN A 66 19.45 3.81 -7.46
C GLN A 66 18.30 3.42 -8.39
N SER A 67 17.10 3.26 -7.84
CA SER A 67 15.91 2.91 -8.63
C SER A 67 15.58 4.00 -9.65
N CYS A 68 15.68 5.27 -9.26
CA CYS A 68 15.46 6.40 -10.17
C CYS A 68 16.49 6.47 -11.30
N LYS A 69 17.75 6.11 -11.02
CA LYS A 69 18.79 5.99 -12.06
C LYS A 69 18.51 4.82 -13.00
N GLN A 70 18.16 3.65 -12.44
CA GLN A 70 17.95 2.42 -13.21
C GLN A 70 16.70 2.47 -14.09
N TYR A 71 15.62 3.12 -13.63
CA TYR A 71 14.33 3.15 -14.28
C TYR A 71 13.93 4.56 -14.76
N ALA A 72 14.89 5.43 -15.01
CA ALA A 72 14.76 6.87 -15.21
C ALA A 72 13.53 7.31 -16.04
N TYR A 73 13.28 6.64 -17.15
CA TYR A 73 12.21 7.03 -18.10
C TYR A 73 10.91 6.23 -17.91
N MET A 74 10.85 5.34 -16.93
CA MET A 74 9.62 4.61 -16.62
C MET A 74 8.66 5.51 -15.82
N PRO A 75 7.33 5.33 -15.95
CA PRO A 75 6.36 6.04 -15.12
C PRO A 75 6.46 5.55 -13.67
N LEU A 76 6.54 6.48 -12.71
CA LEU A 76 6.54 6.18 -11.27
C LEU A 76 5.23 6.64 -10.64
N HIS A 77 4.98 7.95 -10.58
CA HIS A 77 3.85 8.53 -9.87
C HIS A 77 2.73 8.90 -10.83
N GLY A 78 1.58 8.26 -10.68
CA GLY A 78 0.35 8.56 -11.40
C GLY A 78 -0.67 9.23 -10.51
N THR A 79 -1.18 10.39 -10.92
CA THR A 79 -2.23 11.12 -10.23
C THR A 79 -3.35 11.43 -11.20
N ARG A 80 -4.61 11.29 -10.76
CA ARG A 80 -5.76 11.59 -11.62
C ARG A 80 -6.04 13.08 -11.66
N LYS A 81 -6.22 13.60 -12.86
CA LYS A 81 -6.63 15.00 -13.05
C LYS A 81 -8.05 15.21 -12.52
N LEU A 82 -8.25 16.21 -11.69
CA LEU A 82 -9.58 16.65 -11.29
C LEU A 82 -10.21 17.46 -12.44
N ILE A 83 -11.35 16.98 -12.96
CA ILE A 83 -12.11 17.66 -14.02
C ILE A 83 -13.17 18.59 -13.42
N SER A 84 -13.94 18.09 -12.46
CA SER A 84 -14.95 18.87 -11.74
C SER A 84 -15.25 18.34 -10.35
N ARG A 85 -15.69 19.24 -9.46
CA ARG A 85 -16.30 18.93 -8.17
C ARG A 85 -17.76 19.33 -8.21
N GLU A 86 -18.64 18.45 -7.74
CA GLU A 86 -20.08 18.71 -7.66
C GLU A 86 -20.56 18.34 -6.27
N THR A 87 -21.56 19.07 -5.79
CA THR A 87 -22.24 18.73 -4.53
C THR A 87 -23.56 18.06 -4.87
N GLU A 88 -23.72 16.82 -4.46
CA GLU A 88 -25.00 16.08 -4.57
C GLU A 88 -25.71 16.14 -3.21
N VAL A 89 -26.95 16.60 -3.21
CA VAL A 89 -27.78 16.63 -2.00
C VAL A 89 -28.68 15.41 -2.01
N ALA A 90 -28.55 14.54 -1.00
CA ALA A 90 -29.41 13.38 -0.83
C ALA A 90 -30.83 13.78 -0.39
N ALA A 91 -31.79 12.88 -0.53
CA ALA A 91 -33.18 13.10 -0.15
C ALA A 91 -33.38 13.44 1.36
N ASP A 92 -32.40 13.09 2.20
CA ASP A 92 -32.36 13.40 3.64
C ASP A 92 -31.69 14.75 3.95
N GLY A 93 -31.34 15.55 2.93
CA GLY A 93 -30.69 16.87 3.06
C GLY A 93 -29.19 16.84 3.27
N ARG A 94 -28.56 15.67 3.36
CA ARG A 94 -27.09 15.56 3.47
C ARG A 94 -26.43 15.86 2.14
N SER A 95 -25.38 16.66 2.20
CA SER A 95 -24.56 17.02 1.02
C SER A 95 -23.36 16.10 0.90
N PHE A 96 -23.11 15.60 -0.30
CA PHE A 96 -21.95 14.75 -0.62
C PHE A 96 -21.17 15.36 -1.77
N GLU A 97 -19.85 15.45 -1.59
CA GLU A 97 -18.95 15.83 -2.66
C GLU A 97 -18.81 14.68 -3.67
N LYS A 98 -18.94 15.00 -4.95
CA LYS A 98 -18.72 14.10 -6.08
C LYS A 98 -17.61 14.61 -6.97
N LEU A 99 -16.67 13.76 -7.28
CA LEU A 99 -15.51 14.07 -8.11
C LEU A 99 -15.65 13.45 -9.49
N HIS A 100 -15.48 14.26 -10.52
CA HIS A 100 -15.22 13.81 -11.88
C HIS A 100 -13.70 13.81 -12.07
N LEU A 101 -13.11 12.61 -12.10
CA LEU A 101 -11.67 12.42 -12.25
C LEU A 101 -11.36 11.93 -13.67
N GLY A 102 -10.37 12.51 -14.30
CA GLY A 102 -9.83 12.15 -15.60
C GLY A 102 -8.97 10.87 -15.58
N GLU A 103 -8.18 10.68 -16.62
CA GLU A 103 -7.17 9.61 -16.67
C GLU A 103 -5.98 9.96 -15.77
N TYR A 104 -5.06 9.00 -15.57
CA TYR A 104 -3.84 9.21 -14.81
C TYR A 104 -2.81 10.01 -15.62
N GLU A 105 -2.27 11.06 -15.03
CA GLU A 105 -1.08 11.78 -15.49
C GLU A 105 0.13 11.25 -14.73
N TRP A 106 1.24 11.02 -15.45
CA TRP A 106 2.38 10.30 -14.90
C TRP A 106 3.63 11.17 -14.83
N LYS A 107 4.31 11.13 -13.67
CA LYS A 107 5.71 11.56 -13.53
C LYS A 107 6.61 10.34 -13.66
N THR A 108 7.68 10.46 -14.41
CA THR A 108 8.72 9.43 -14.53
C THR A 108 9.60 9.36 -13.28
N TYR A 109 10.38 8.30 -13.16
CA TYR A 109 11.32 8.15 -12.05
C TYR A 109 12.33 9.30 -11.97
N ILE A 110 12.85 9.75 -13.12
CA ILE A 110 13.82 10.86 -13.14
C ILE A 110 13.16 12.20 -12.79
N GLU A 111 11.91 12.43 -13.19
CA GLU A 111 11.16 13.62 -12.80
C GLU A 111 10.84 13.62 -11.31
N ALA A 112 10.46 12.46 -10.75
CA ALA A 112 10.26 12.28 -9.32
C ALA A 112 11.55 12.53 -8.53
N PHE A 113 12.69 12.01 -9.02
CA PHE A 113 13.98 12.23 -8.36
C PHE A 113 14.40 13.70 -8.39
N LYS A 114 14.19 14.40 -9.50
CA LYS A 114 14.42 15.85 -9.57
C LYS A 114 13.58 16.60 -8.54
N ALA A 115 12.28 16.28 -8.43
CA ALA A 115 11.40 16.85 -7.42
C ALA A 115 11.91 16.57 -5.99
N VAL A 116 12.37 15.34 -5.71
CA VAL A 116 13.01 14.98 -4.43
C VAL A 116 14.26 15.83 -4.15
N CYS A 117 15.16 16.00 -5.12
CA CYS A 117 16.35 16.82 -4.96
C CYS A 117 16.01 18.28 -4.71
N ASN A 118 15.07 18.83 -5.48
CA ASN A 118 14.62 20.21 -5.32
C ASN A 118 13.95 20.42 -3.95
N PHE A 119 12.99 19.54 -3.59
CA PHE A 119 12.30 19.68 -2.31
C PHE A 119 13.24 19.50 -1.11
N SER A 120 14.22 18.57 -1.20
CA SER A 120 15.21 18.37 -0.15
C SER A 120 16.07 19.61 0.09
N SER A 121 16.53 20.25 -0.99
CA SER A 121 17.27 21.52 -0.93
C SER A 121 16.38 22.64 -0.39
N GLY A 122 15.13 22.71 -0.86
CA GLY A 122 14.15 23.71 -0.44
C GLY A 122 13.83 23.66 1.05
N LEU A 123 13.74 22.47 1.66
CA LEU A 123 13.54 22.33 3.11
C LEU A 123 14.66 23.05 3.89
N ILE A 124 15.91 22.89 3.47
CA ILE A 124 17.03 23.59 4.11
C ILE A 124 16.94 25.11 3.85
N GLN A 125 16.54 25.54 2.64
CA GLN A 125 16.39 26.96 2.29
C GLN A 125 15.27 27.64 3.08
N ILE A 126 14.20 26.94 3.45
CA ILE A 126 13.18 27.52 4.33
C ILE A 126 13.63 27.63 5.79
N GLY A 127 14.77 27.04 6.16
CA GLY A 127 15.39 27.17 7.49
C GLY A 127 15.32 25.90 8.35
N HIS A 128 14.90 24.76 7.80
CA HIS A 128 14.97 23.48 8.51
C HIS A 128 16.42 23.12 8.85
N GLN A 129 16.69 22.79 10.12
CA GLN A 129 18.01 22.53 10.62
C GLN A 129 18.31 21.03 10.70
N LYS A 130 19.61 20.70 10.70
CA LYS A 130 20.07 19.33 10.97
C LYS A 130 19.54 18.87 12.35
N ASP A 131 19.18 17.60 12.43
CA ASP A 131 18.64 16.95 13.62
C ASP A 131 17.21 17.36 14.02
N GLU A 132 16.59 18.30 13.32
CA GLU A 132 15.16 18.59 13.45
C GLU A 132 14.32 17.50 12.74
N ARG A 133 13.03 17.40 13.09
CA ARG A 133 12.11 16.41 12.52
C ARG A 133 11.06 17.08 11.66
N VAL A 134 10.69 16.39 10.58
CA VAL A 134 9.61 16.79 9.69
C VAL A 134 8.41 15.88 9.91
N ALA A 135 7.25 16.45 10.21
CA ALA A 135 6.01 15.69 10.24
C ALA A 135 5.29 15.78 8.88
N ILE A 136 4.72 14.67 8.40
CA ILE A 136 3.87 14.64 7.22
C ILE A 136 2.44 14.32 7.65
N PHE A 137 1.55 15.28 7.48
CA PHE A 137 0.13 15.26 7.85
C PHE A 137 -0.75 15.47 6.63
N ALA A 138 -0.86 14.46 5.77
CA ALA A 138 -1.59 14.53 4.52
C ALA A 138 -2.14 13.16 4.11
N ASP A 139 -3.16 13.14 3.24
CA ASP A 139 -3.62 11.94 2.57
C ASP A 139 -2.53 11.38 1.64
N THR A 140 -2.60 10.08 1.32
CA THR A 140 -1.67 9.39 0.40
C THR A 140 -1.72 10.00 -0.99
N ARG A 141 -0.55 10.45 -1.48
CA ARG A 141 -0.37 11.15 -2.75
C ARG A 141 1.12 11.23 -3.15
N ALA A 142 1.39 11.61 -4.39
CA ALA A 142 2.75 11.68 -4.93
C ALA A 142 3.66 12.62 -4.11
N GLU A 143 3.16 13.80 -3.73
CA GLU A 143 3.90 14.78 -2.96
C GLU A 143 4.28 14.25 -1.56
N TRP A 144 3.47 13.38 -0.97
CA TRP A 144 3.78 12.72 0.28
C TRP A 144 5.05 11.86 0.14
N GLN A 145 5.13 11.05 -0.94
CA GLN A 145 6.30 10.21 -1.19
C GLN A 145 7.53 11.05 -1.57
N ILE A 146 7.37 12.10 -2.37
CA ILE A 146 8.44 13.04 -2.71
C ILE A 146 9.01 13.68 -1.44
N ALA A 147 8.16 14.15 -0.54
CA ALA A 147 8.57 14.73 0.75
C ALA A 147 9.34 13.73 1.61
N LEU A 148 8.85 12.49 1.72
CA LEU A 148 9.52 11.42 2.46
C LEU A 148 10.93 11.17 1.93
N GLN A 149 11.07 10.98 0.62
CA GLN A 149 12.37 10.71 -0.01
C GLN A 149 13.32 11.92 0.06
N ALA A 150 12.77 13.13 0.01
CA ALA A 150 13.53 14.36 0.21
C ALA A 150 14.10 14.48 1.63
N CYS A 151 13.31 14.13 2.64
CA CYS A 151 13.76 14.04 4.02
C CYS A 151 14.86 12.97 4.18
N PHE A 152 14.67 11.79 3.61
CA PHE A 152 15.69 10.73 3.64
C PHE A 152 17.01 11.17 2.99
N ARG A 153 16.95 11.92 1.88
CA ARG A 153 18.13 12.46 1.18
C ARG A 153 18.94 13.43 2.05
N GLN A 154 18.32 14.09 3.03
CA GLN A 154 18.98 15.01 3.96
C GLN A 154 19.13 14.43 5.38
N ASN A 155 18.97 13.10 5.53
CA ASN A 155 19.03 12.43 6.84
C ASN A 155 18.09 13.05 7.88
N ILE A 156 16.87 13.39 7.44
CA ILE A 156 15.82 13.97 8.29
C ILE A 156 14.85 12.87 8.69
N THR A 157 14.65 12.67 9.98
CA THR A 157 13.64 11.75 10.51
C THR A 157 12.23 12.28 10.22
N VAL A 158 11.39 11.44 9.63
CA VAL A 158 9.99 11.77 9.30
C VAL A 158 9.03 11.24 10.35
N VAL A 159 8.18 12.11 10.88
CA VAL A 159 7.06 11.75 11.74
C VAL A 159 5.81 11.61 10.87
N THR A 160 5.23 10.42 10.81
CA THR A 160 4.06 10.19 9.97
C THR A 160 2.77 10.32 10.77
N ILE A 161 1.85 11.15 10.29
CA ILE A 161 0.60 11.45 10.97
C ILE A 161 -0.57 11.20 10.01
N TYR A 162 -1.57 10.44 10.48
CA TYR A 162 -2.79 10.22 9.71
C TYR A 162 -3.58 11.51 9.51
N ALA A 163 -3.96 11.83 8.28
CA ALA A 163 -4.79 13.01 7.96
C ALA A 163 -6.14 13.04 8.72
N SER A 164 -6.64 11.87 9.12
CA SER A 164 -7.87 11.73 9.90
C SER A 164 -7.69 11.92 11.41
N LEU A 165 -6.46 12.15 11.90
CA LEU A 165 -6.18 12.27 13.34
C LEU A 165 -6.89 13.49 13.93
N GLY A 166 -7.42 13.33 15.13
CA GLY A 166 -8.02 14.43 15.90
C GLY A 166 -6.96 15.37 16.50
N GLU A 167 -7.37 16.59 16.83
CA GLU A 167 -6.50 17.69 17.28
C GLU A 167 -5.62 17.33 18.47
N GLY A 168 -6.18 16.70 19.53
CA GLY A 168 -5.41 16.33 20.72
C GLY A 168 -4.27 15.33 20.43
N ALA A 169 -4.52 14.32 19.59
CA ALA A 169 -3.50 13.36 19.22
C ALA A 169 -2.49 13.95 18.22
N LEU A 170 -2.91 14.87 17.36
CA LEU A 170 -2.04 15.64 16.48
C LEU A 170 -1.07 16.51 17.29
N CYS A 171 -1.61 17.29 18.25
CA CYS A 171 -0.82 18.12 19.14
C CYS A 171 0.20 17.28 19.94
N HIS A 172 -0.25 16.17 20.54
CA HIS A 172 0.62 15.25 21.26
C HIS A 172 1.77 14.73 20.36
N SER A 173 1.45 14.24 19.16
CA SER A 173 2.47 13.68 18.25
C SER A 173 3.51 14.71 17.81
N LEU A 174 3.10 15.95 17.54
CA LEU A 174 4.00 17.03 17.14
C LEU A 174 4.90 17.49 18.29
N ASN A 175 4.35 17.66 19.48
CA ASN A 175 5.12 18.12 20.65
C ASN A 175 6.05 17.02 21.19
N GLU A 176 5.59 15.75 21.29
CA GLU A 176 6.43 14.64 21.74
C GLU A 176 7.64 14.42 20.82
N THR A 177 7.45 14.61 19.52
CA THR A 177 8.54 14.47 18.53
C THR A 177 9.31 15.76 18.29
N GLU A 178 8.92 16.87 18.93
CA GLU A 178 9.55 18.17 18.72
C GLU A 178 9.66 18.55 17.23
N ALA A 179 8.64 18.19 16.43
CA ALA A 179 8.65 18.47 15.01
C ALA A 179 8.64 19.97 14.74
N THR A 180 9.63 20.46 13.99
CA THR A 180 9.77 21.88 13.67
C THR A 180 9.16 22.26 12.34
N THR A 181 8.95 21.30 11.45
CA THR A 181 8.34 21.45 10.14
C THR A 181 7.19 20.48 9.97
N VAL A 182 6.04 20.96 9.50
CA VAL A 182 4.89 20.12 9.11
C VAL A 182 4.61 20.31 7.62
N ILE A 183 4.56 19.20 6.90
CA ILE A 183 4.06 19.13 5.52
C ILE A 183 2.64 18.61 5.58
N CYS A 184 1.66 19.38 5.14
CA CYS A 184 0.24 19.02 5.27
C CYS A 184 -0.54 19.20 3.97
N GLY A 185 -1.66 18.48 3.84
CA GLY A 185 -2.67 18.81 2.84
C GLY A 185 -3.33 20.15 3.18
N ARG A 186 -3.81 20.83 2.14
CA ARG A 186 -4.41 22.17 2.34
C ARG A 186 -5.63 22.17 3.26
N LYS A 187 -6.43 21.10 3.21
CA LYS A 187 -7.60 20.92 4.07
C LYS A 187 -7.23 20.62 5.54
N GLU A 188 -6.03 20.05 5.78
CA GLU A 188 -5.51 19.77 7.11
C GLU A 188 -4.92 21.01 7.80
N LEU A 189 -4.60 22.06 7.03
CA LEU A 189 -4.02 23.30 7.54
C LEU A 189 -4.88 23.96 8.63
N LYS A 190 -6.21 23.90 8.49
CA LYS A 190 -7.13 24.43 9.49
C LYS A 190 -6.94 23.79 10.86
N LYS A 191 -6.78 22.45 10.94
CA LYS A 191 -6.55 21.77 12.22
C LYS A 191 -5.27 22.25 12.91
N LEU A 192 -4.20 22.52 12.14
CA LEU A 192 -2.95 23.08 12.69
C LEU A 192 -3.18 24.49 13.25
N ILE A 193 -3.93 25.35 12.54
CA ILE A 193 -4.27 26.69 13.00
C ILE A 193 -5.07 26.64 14.29
N ASP A 194 -6.06 25.75 14.38
CA ASP A 194 -6.96 25.64 15.53
C ASP A 194 -6.19 25.21 16.82
N ILE A 195 -5.06 24.49 16.69
CA ILE A 195 -4.19 24.09 17.82
C ILE A 195 -2.90 24.91 17.93
N ASN A 196 -2.73 25.97 17.15
CA ASN A 196 -1.49 26.76 17.07
C ASN A 196 -0.91 27.14 18.45
N GLY A 197 -1.76 27.61 19.40
CA GLY A 197 -1.33 27.98 20.75
C GLY A 197 -0.83 26.82 21.63
N GLN A 198 -0.87 25.57 21.15
CA GLN A 198 -0.43 24.37 21.85
C GLN A 198 0.80 23.73 21.19
N LEU A 199 1.33 24.31 20.11
CA LEU A 199 2.48 23.78 19.38
C LEU A 199 3.74 24.59 19.69
N ASP A 200 4.61 24.02 20.52
CA ASP A 200 5.75 24.73 21.11
C ASP A 200 6.95 24.84 20.15
N THR A 201 7.13 23.88 19.27
CA THR A 201 8.36 23.73 18.44
C THR A 201 8.15 24.04 16.96
N LEU A 202 6.92 24.13 16.49
CA LEU A 202 6.61 24.28 15.08
C LEU A 202 7.05 25.66 14.54
N LYS A 203 7.90 25.64 13.51
CA LYS A 203 8.47 26.85 12.85
C LYS A 203 8.00 26.98 11.40
N HIS A 204 7.87 25.86 10.69
CA HIS A 204 7.62 25.83 9.25
C HIS A 204 6.40 24.97 8.93
N VAL A 205 5.52 25.49 8.08
CA VAL A 205 4.38 24.74 7.53
C VAL A 205 4.45 24.79 6.02
N VAL A 206 4.54 23.61 5.41
CA VAL A 206 4.53 23.41 3.95
C VAL A 206 3.18 22.80 3.57
N TYR A 207 2.36 23.55 2.84
CA TYR A 207 1.07 23.02 2.41
C TYR A 207 1.10 22.55 0.96
N ILE A 208 0.42 21.45 0.71
CA ILE A 208 0.25 20.87 -0.63
C ILE A 208 -1.02 21.48 -1.23
N ASN A 209 -0.88 22.09 -2.41
CA ASN A 209 -2.02 22.71 -3.09
C ASN A 209 -3.08 21.69 -3.50
N GLU A 210 -4.34 22.10 -3.34
CA GLU A 210 -5.51 21.38 -3.83
C GLU A 210 -6.41 22.34 -4.58
N GLU A 211 -6.84 21.99 -5.80
CA GLU A 211 -7.75 22.79 -6.59
C GLU A 211 -9.09 22.99 -5.86
N GLY A 212 -9.56 24.23 -5.82
CA GLY A 212 -10.89 24.58 -5.25
C GLY A 212 -10.96 24.74 -3.73
N VAL A 213 -9.83 24.70 -3.01
CA VAL A 213 -9.77 24.97 -1.56
C VAL A 213 -9.19 26.38 -1.34
N SER A 214 -9.95 27.29 -0.72
CA SER A 214 -9.57 28.69 -0.51
C SER A 214 -9.28 29.04 0.96
N SER A 215 -8.61 30.14 1.19
CA SER A 215 -8.51 31.01 2.39
C SER A 215 -7.68 30.60 3.60
N GLU A 216 -7.52 29.34 3.99
CA GLU A 216 -6.79 28.94 5.21
C GLU A 216 -5.31 29.35 5.20
N VAL A 217 -4.69 29.46 4.01
CA VAL A 217 -3.29 29.91 3.86
C VAL A 217 -3.10 31.34 4.35
N SER A 218 -4.02 32.22 3.97
CA SER A 218 -3.98 33.63 4.42
C SER A 218 -4.18 33.72 5.94
N LEU A 219 -5.09 32.92 6.49
CA LEU A 219 -5.34 32.84 7.91
C LEU A 219 -4.10 32.32 8.66
N ALA A 220 -3.45 31.25 8.17
CA ALA A 220 -2.23 30.73 8.76
C ALA A 220 -1.12 31.78 8.83
N LYS A 221 -0.88 32.52 7.73
CA LYS A 221 0.11 33.61 7.67
C LYS A 221 -0.19 34.78 8.60
N GLN A 222 -1.45 35.04 8.90
CA GLN A 222 -1.87 36.12 9.77
C GLN A 222 -1.92 35.76 11.25
N CYS A 223 -2.32 34.52 11.57
CA CYS A 223 -2.62 34.11 12.93
C CYS A 223 -1.47 33.30 13.59
N THR A 224 -0.38 33.02 12.89
CA THR A 224 0.74 32.24 13.41
C THR A 224 2.07 32.94 13.14
N ASN A 225 3.09 32.55 13.93
CA ASN A 225 4.48 32.95 13.69
C ASN A 225 5.23 32.00 12.76
N TRP A 226 4.52 31.07 12.11
CA TRP A 226 5.13 30.09 11.23
C TRP A 226 5.50 30.70 9.89
N ARG A 227 6.59 30.20 9.33
CA ARG A 227 6.85 30.38 7.90
C ARG A 227 5.96 29.42 7.13
N VAL A 228 5.04 29.93 6.33
CA VAL A 228 4.04 29.13 5.58
C VAL A 228 4.30 29.25 4.09
N GLU A 229 4.71 28.16 3.46
CA GLU A 229 5.03 28.08 2.05
C GLU A 229 4.23 26.99 1.35
N SER A 230 4.04 27.08 0.03
CA SER A 230 3.49 25.97 -0.74
C SER A 230 4.57 24.93 -1.05
N PHE A 231 4.14 23.70 -1.35
CA PHE A 231 5.03 22.62 -1.75
C PHE A 231 5.85 22.99 -2.98
N GLU A 232 5.21 23.59 -3.96
CA GLU A 232 5.82 24.07 -5.21
C GLU A 232 6.84 25.19 -4.97
N GLU A 233 6.57 26.08 -4.00
CA GLU A 233 7.49 27.15 -3.63
C GLU A 233 8.76 26.57 -2.99
N VAL A 234 8.62 25.55 -2.13
CA VAL A 234 9.77 24.85 -1.55
C VAL A 234 10.60 24.16 -2.63
N GLU A 235 9.95 23.49 -3.60
CA GLU A 235 10.66 22.90 -4.75
C GLU A 235 11.40 23.97 -5.58
N ARG A 236 10.78 25.13 -5.81
CA ARG A 236 11.38 26.23 -6.56
C ARG A 236 12.61 26.80 -5.85
N LEU A 237 12.53 27.04 -4.56
CA LEU A 237 13.65 27.50 -3.75
C LEU A 237 14.85 26.55 -3.81
N GLY A 238 14.57 25.24 -3.73
CA GLY A 238 15.62 24.24 -3.84
C GLY A 238 16.20 24.07 -5.24
N LEU A 239 15.40 24.31 -6.28
CA LEU A 239 15.90 24.33 -7.67
C LEU A 239 16.85 25.51 -7.90
N GLU A 240 16.56 26.67 -7.32
CA GLU A 240 17.37 27.88 -7.43
C GLU A 240 18.66 27.79 -6.63
N THR A 241 18.64 27.07 -5.50
CA THR A 241 19.78 26.92 -4.60
C THR A 241 19.97 25.44 -4.19
N PRO A 242 20.47 24.61 -5.09
CA PRO A 242 20.69 23.19 -4.82
C PRO A 242 21.69 22.96 -3.69
N ILE A 243 21.40 21.93 -2.87
CA ILE A 243 22.26 21.49 -1.77
C ILE A 243 22.64 20.03 -1.98
N GLU A 244 23.88 19.68 -1.65
CA GLU A 244 24.35 18.29 -1.69
C GLU A 244 23.56 17.39 -0.74
N ALA A 245 23.50 16.10 -1.08
CA ALA A 245 22.86 15.12 -0.24
C ALA A 245 23.62 14.90 1.06
N ASN A 246 22.91 14.81 2.16
CA ASN A 246 23.41 14.35 3.44
C ASN A 246 22.78 12.97 3.74
N LEU A 247 23.35 11.91 3.14
CA LEU A 247 22.74 10.58 3.19
C LEU A 247 22.79 9.96 4.59
N PRO A 248 21.73 9.24 5.01
CA PRO A 248 21.67 8.59 6.32
C PRO A 248 22.57 7.36 6.41
N LEU A 249 22.90 6.97 7.62
CA LEU A 249 23.43 5.66 7.94
C LEU A 249 22.28 4.63 8.06
N PRO A 250 22.56 3.33 7.88
CA PRO A 250 21.53 2.28 8.01
C PRO A 250 20.83 2.26 9.38
N SER A 251 21.54 2.67 10.43
CA SER A 251 21.05 2.75 11.82
C SER A 251 20.23 3.99 12.12
N ASP A 252 20.30 5.02 11.27
CA ASP A 252 19.59 6.27 11.51
C ASP A 252 18.07 6.05 11.45
N THR A 253 17.34 6.78 12.27
CA THR A 253 15.88 6.70 12.29
C THR A 253 15.30 7.31 11.02
N ALA A 254 14.65 6.48 10.20
CA ALA A 254 13.98 6.92 8.99
C ALA A 254 12.64 7.54 9.30
N VAL A 255 11.81 6.83 10.09
CA VAL A 255 10.45 7.25 10.39
C VAL A 255 10.06 6.98 11.85
N ILE A 256 9.19 7.84 12.38
CA ILE A 256 8.47 7.64 13.64
C ILE A 256 6.98 7.55 13.28
N MET A 257 6.37 6.38 13.53
CA MET A 257 4.96 6.14 13.24
C MET A 257 4.14 5.93 14.50
N TYR A 258 3.07 6.69 14.63
CA TYR A 258 2.21 6.60 15.80
C TYR A 258 1.21 5.46 15.70
N THR A 259 1.14 4.67 16.77
CA THR A 259 0.13 3.61 16.94
C THR A 259 -0.86 4.00 18.02
N SER A 260 -2.12 3.57 17.86
CA SER A 260 -3.11 3.66 18.94
C SER A 260 -2.71 2.70 20.06
N GLY A 261 -2.04 3.21 21.07
CA GLY A 261 -1.65 2.40 22.23
C GLY A 261 -2.86 1.77 22.91
N SER A 262 -2.74 0.52 23.34
CA SER A 262 -3.78 -0.21 24.09
C SER A 262 -4.10 0.42 25.46
N THR A 263 -3.31 1.38 25.91
CA THR A 263 -3.32 1.92 27.29
C THR A 263 -3.47 3.44 27.38
N GLY A 264 -3.88 4.15 26.32
CA GLY A 264 -4.09 5.60 26.38
C GLY A 264 -3.52 6.38 25.18
N MET A 265 -2.59 7.31 25.43
CA MET A 265 -2.02 8.17 24.38
C MET A 265 -1.29 7.35 23.31
N PRO A 266 -1.32 7.79 22.03
CA PRO A 266 -0.56 7.17 20.95
C PRO A 266 0.93 7.09 21.28
N LYS A 267 1.62 6.05 20.79
CA LYS A 267 3.06 5.83 20.96
C LYS A 267 3.76 5.88 19.62
N GLY A 268 4.87 6.61 19.56
CA GLY A 268 5.71 6.71 18.36
C GLY A 268 6.68 5.54 18.26
N VAL A 269 6.52 4.72 17.20
CA VAL A 269 7.43 3.61 16.90
C VAL A 269 8.55 4.14 16.00
N MET A 270 9.78 4.03 16.47
CA MET A 270 10.98 4.45 15.74
C MET A 270 11.48 3.30 14.85
N MET A 271 11.63 3.55 13.58
CA MET A 271 12.13 2.57 12.61
C MET A 271 13.32 3.13 11.85
N SER A 272 14.43 2.39 11.83
CA SER A 272 15.64 2.78 11.10
C SER A 272 15.50 2.45 9.60
N HIS A 273 16.37 3.03 8.77
CA HIS A 273 16.45 2.72 7.34
C HIS A 273 16.64 1.22 7.11
N ARG A 274 17.55 0.56 7.83
CA ARG A 274 17.79 -0.88 7.70
C ARG A 274 16.57 -1.73 8.10
N ASN A 275 15.78 -1.32 9.10
CA ASN A 275 14.60 -2.09 9.53
C ASN A 275 13.57 -2.20 8.41
N VAL A 276 13.22 -1.06 7.78
CA VAL A 276 12.26 -1.03 6.67
C VAL A 276 12.82 -1.73 5.44
N LEU A 277 14.11 -1.52 5.14
CA LEU A 277 14.78 -2.16 4.01
C LEU A 277 14.82 -3.69 4.13
N ALA A 278 15.07 -4.22 5.34
CA ALA A 278 15.08 -5.66 5.60
C ALA A 278 13.70 -6.31 5.35
N THR A 279 12.62 -5.66 5.80
CA THR A 279 11.26 -6.16 5.51
C THR A 279 10.95 -6.11 4.02
N ALA A 280 11.25 -5.01 3.33
CA ALA A 280 11.07 -4.90 1.88
C ALA A 280 11.84 -6.01 1.15
N SER A 281 13.09 -6.27 1.55
CA SER A 281 13.94 -7.33 1.00
C SER A 281 13.36 -8.73 1.22
N ALA A 282 12.82 -8.99 2.40
CA ALA A 282 12.21 -10.28 2.70
C ALA A 282 10.95 -10.54 1.86
N VAL A 283 10.11 -9.52 1.64
CA VAL A 283 8.90 -9.63 0.80
C VAL A 283 9.27 -9.92 -0.66
N MET A 284 10.36 -9.34 -1.17
CA MET A 284 10.87 -9.62 -2.53
C MET A 284 11.14 -11.11 -2.77
N THR A 285 11.46 -11.88 -1.73
CA THR A 285 11.70 -13.33 -1.85
C THR A 285 10.43 -14.15 -1.99
N ILE A 286 9.26 -13.57 -1.71
CA ILE A 286 7.98 -14.28 -1.66
C ILE A 286 7.11 -14.00 -2.88
N VAL A 287 7.01 -12.74 -3.30
CA VAL A 287 6.18 -12.32 -4.43
C VAL A 287 6.99 -12.40 -5.73
N PRO A 288 6.69 -13.36 -6.63
CA PRO A 288 7.51 -13.57 -7.80
C PRO A 288 7.29 -12.51 -8.88
N ALA A 289 8.31 -12.28 -9.68
CA ALA A 289 8.27 -11.47 -10.89
C ALA A 289 7.72 -10.04 -10.69
N LEU A 290 8.00 -9.44 -9.52
CA LEU A 290 7.77 -8.00 -9.33
C LEU A 290 8.68 -7.22 -10.28
N GLY A 291 8.16 -6.18 -10.92
CA GLY A 291 8.97 -5.39 -11.83
C GLY A 291 8.21 -4.36 -12.66
N LYS A 292 8.91 -3.77 -13.63
CA LYS A 292 8.48 -2.63 -14.46
C LYS A 292 7.17 -2.78 -15.25
N LYS A 293 6.59 -3.98 -15.31
CA LYS A 293 5.27 -4.22 -15.94
C LYS A 293 4.13 -4.12 -14.93
N ASP A 294 4.44 -4.02 -13.65
CA ASP A 294 3.45 -3.91 -12.61
C ASP A 294 2.98 -2.47 -12.43
N VAL A 295 1.72 -2.37 -12.03
CA VAL A 295 1.05 -1.13 -11.67
C VAL A 295 0.39 -1.36 -10.32
N TYR A 296 0.81 -0.60 -9.34
CA TYR A 296 0.31 -0.66 -7.97
C TYR A 296 -0.73 0.43 -7.73
N LEU A 297 -1.83 0.09 -7.07
CA LEU A 297 -2.85 1.05 -6.64
C LEU A 297 -2.60 1.44 -5.17
N ALA A 298 -2.09 2.65 -4.97
CA ALA A 298 -1.81 3.25 -3.67
C ALA A 298 -3.04 4.02 -3.18
N TYR A 299 -3.74 3.48 -2.21
CA TYR A 299 -4.95 4.10 -1.65
C TYR A 299 -5.07 3.93 -0.14
N LEU A 300 -4.22 3.12 0.48
CA LEU A 300 -4.11 3.03 1.94
C LEU A 300 -3.31 4.24 2.47
N PRO A 301 -3.46 4.58 3.74
CA PRO A 301 -2.69 5.68 4.32
C PRO A 301 -1.18 5.42 4.27
N LEU A 302 -0.42 6.30 3.63
CA LEU A 302 1.05 6.21 3.57
C LEU A 302 1.69 6.49 4.95
N ALA A 303 0.94 7.10 5.86
CA ALA A 303 1.30 7.19 7.27
C ALA A 303 1.29 5.83 8.01
N HIS A 304 0.88 4.74 7.36
CA HIS A 304 0.92 3.38 7.90
C HIS A 304 2.05 2.59 7.25
N ILE A 305 2.81 1.85 8.07
CA ILE A 305 4.00 1.12 7.62
C ILE A 305 3.73 0.11 6.49
N LEU A 306 2.53 -0.47 6.42
CA LEU A 306 2.17 -1.41 5.35
C LEU A 306 2.22 -0.74 3.97
N GLU A 307 1.68 0.47 3.84
CA GLU A 307 1.68 1.21 2.58
C GLU A 307 3.08 1.74 2.26
N LEU A 308 3.79 2.26 3.27
CA LEU A 308 5.18 2.73 3.10
C LEU A 308 6.09 1.59 2.61
N ALA A 309 6.01 0.40 3.21
CA ALA A 309 6.79 -0.76 2.78
C ALA A 309 6.38 -1.22 1.37
N ALA A 310 5.08 -1.21 1.04
CA ALA A 310 4.60 -1.55 -0.29
C ALA A 310 5.13 -0.58 -1.34
N GLU A 311 4.98 0.74 -1.17
CA GLU A 311 5.48 1.73 -2.13
C GLU A 311 7.02 1.70 -2.25
N THR A 312 7.74 1.40 -1.15
CA THR A 312 9.19 1.19 -1.19
C THR A 312 9.56 0.02 -2.12
N ILE A 313 8.86 -1.12 -2.00
CA ILE A 313 9.09 -2.27 -2.87
C ILE A 313 8.74 -1.95 -4.33
N ILE A 314 7.60 -1.32 -4.56
CA ILE A 314 7.11 -1.00 -5.91
C ILE A 314 8.09 -0.06 -6.64
N SER A 315 8.56 0.98 -5.97
CA SER A 315 9.56 1.90 -6.55
C SER A 315 10.90 1.21 -6.78
N ALA A 316 11.33 0.31 -5.87
CA ALA A 316 12.60 -0.41 -6.00
C ALA A 316 12.68 -1.36 -7.20
N VAL A 317 11.54 -1.82 -7.72
CA VAL A 317 11.49 -2.77 -8.85
C VAL A 317 11.15 -2.12 -10.20
N GLY A 318 11.03 -0.79 -10.24
CA GLY A 318 10.71 -0.06 -11.47
C GLY A 318 9.24 -0.13 -11.88
N ALA A 319 8.35 -0.49 -10.95
CA ALA A 319 6.91 -0.52 -11.18
C ALA A 319 6.28 0.87 -11.00
N SER A 320 5.04 1.03 -11.46
CA SER A 320 4.32 2.31 -11.38
C SER A 320 3.37 2.33 -10.19
N ILE A 321 3.21 3.49 -9.57
CA ILE A 321 2.30 3.75 -8.44
C ILE A 321 1.21 4.70 -8.91
N GLY A 322 -0.04 4.24 -8.92
CA GLY A 322 -1.20 5.11 -9.19
C GLY A 322 -1.91 5.45 -7.89
N TYR A 323 -1.99 6.73 -7.57
CA TYR A 323 -2.62 7.21 -6.35
C TYR A 323 -4.14 7.27 -6.47
N GLY A 324 -4.82 6.82 -5.43
CA GLY A 324 -6.26 6.83 -5.30
C GLY A 324 -6.70 6.99 -3.85
N SER A 325 -7.96 6.69 -3.57
CA SER A 325 -8.55 6.81 -2.24
C SER A 325 -9.56 5.68 -2.01
N PRO A 326 -9.77 5.23 -0.76
CA PRO A 326 -10.87 4.30 -0.46
C PRO A 326 -12.25 4.81 -0.88
N LEU A 327 -12.40 6.13 -1.00
CA LEU A 327 -13.65 6.80 -1.38
C LEU A 327 -13.83 6.98 -2.90
N THR A 328 -12.78 6.71 -3.69
CA THR A 328 -12.76 6.81 -5.16
C THR A 328 -12.40 5.49 -5.86
N LEU A 329 -12.20 4.42 -5.09
CA LEU A 329 -11.64 3.14 -5.52
C LEU A 329 -12.36 2.50 -6.71
N THR A 330 -13.69 2.45 -6.67
CA THR A 330 -14.52 1.82 -7.70
C THR A 330 -15.48 2.81 -8.35
N ASP A 331 -16.03 2.47 -9.50
CA ASP A 331 -17.00 3.31 -10.24
C ASP A 331 -18.26 3.66 -9.43
N THR A 332 -18.53 2.88 -8.37
CA THR A 332 -19.67 3.07 -7.46
C THR A 332 -19.27 3.66 -6.10
N SER A 333 -18.02 4.07 -5.95
CA SER A 333 -17.52 4.66 -4.69
C SER A 333 -18.19 6.01 -4.39
N ASN A 334 -18.31 6.31 -3.10
CA ASN A 334 -19.12 7.43 -2.61
C ASN A 334 -18.72 8.80 -3.17
N LYS A 335 -17.44 9.03 -3.45
CA LYS A 335 -16.95 10.29 -4.01
C LYS A 335 -16.82 10.30 -5.54
N ILE A 336 -17.14 9.22 -6.23
CA ILE A 336 -17.10 9.18 -7.69
C ILE A 336 -18.41 9.71 -8.27
N LYS A 337 -18.31 10.65 -9.21
CA LYS A 337 -19.45 11.14 -9.99
C LYS A 337 -20.07 9.98 -10.77
N ARG A 338 -21.39 9.83 -10.68
CA ARG A 338 -22.14 8.75 -11.35
C ARG A 338 -21.85 8.74 -12.85
N GLY A 339 -21.52 7.57 -13.40
CA GLY A 339 -21.21 7.40 -14.82
C GLY A 339 -19.75 7.66 -15.18
N THR A 340 -18.88 7.98 -14.22
CA THR A 340 -17.43 8.12 -14.43
C THR A 340 -16.67 6.95 -13.80
N LYS A 341 -15.39 6.75 -14.19
CA LYS A 341 -14.55 5.67 -13.71
C LYS A 341 -14.01 5.95 -12.32
N GLY A 342 -14.01 4.94 -11.45
CA GLY A 342 -13.20 4.92 -10.22
C GLY A 342 -11.72 4.65 -10.52
N ASP A 343 -10.90 4.73 -9.47
CA ASP A 343 -9.45 4.62 -9.60
C ASP A 343 -9.01 3.26 -10.16
N ALA A 344 -9.58 2.17 -9.65
CA ALA A 344 -9.23 0.83 -10.11
C ALA A 344 -9.57 0.60 -11.59
N SER A 345 -10.71 1.13 -12.07
CA SER A 345 -11.12 1.02 -13.48
C SER A 345 -10.25 1.86 -14.41
N ALA A 346 -9.82 3.05 -13.96
CA ALA A 346 -8.95 3.95 -14.72
C ALA A 346 -7.50 3.42 -14.75
N LEU A 347 -6.95 3.01 -13.60
CA LEU A 347 -5.58 2.57 -13.45
C LEU A 347 -5.33 1.17 -14.03
N ARG A 348 -6.28 0.26 -13.83
CA ARG A 348 -6.15 -1.17 -14.15
C ARG A 348 -4.93 -1.81 -13.48
N PRO A 349 -4.86 -1.80 -12.14
CA PRO A 349 -3.70 -2.24 -11.40
C PRO A 349 -3.42 -3.74 -11.58
N THR A 350 -2.16 -4.14 -11.39
CA THR A 350 -1.73 -5.55 -11.30
C THR A 350 -1.53 -6.00 -9.86
N LEU A 351 -1.24 -5.06 -8.98
CA LEU A 351 -0.95 -5.28 -7.56
C LEU A 351 -1.75 -4.29 -6.70
N MET A 352 -2.18 -4.74 -5.53
CA MET A 352 -2.72 -3.85 -4.50
C MET A 352 -2.52 -4.46 -3.10
N THR A 353 -2.42 -3.60 -2.11
CA THR A 353 -2.63 -3.98 -0.70
C THR A 353 -4.09 -3.76 -0.33
N ALA A 354 -4.63 -4.57 0.56
CA ALA A 354 -6.01 -4.40 1.00
C ALA A 354 -6.19 -4.85 2.45
N VAL A 355 -6.81 -4.02 3.28
CA VAL A 355 -7.27 -4.47 4.58
C VAL A 355 -8.55 -5.33 4.41
N PRO A 356 -8.83 -6.30 5.32
CA PRO A 356 -9.98 -7.19 5.20
C PRO A 356 -11.30 -6.50 4.93
N ALA A 357 -11.57 -5.36 5.59
CA ALA A 357 -12.79 -4.58 5.41
C ALA A 357 -13.02 -4.10 3.95
N ILE A 358 -11.97 -3.83 3.19
CA ILE A 358 -12.07 -3.48 1.77
C ILE A 358 -12.45 -4.71 0.94
N LEU A 359 -11.84 -5.88 1.23
CA LEU A 359 -12.15 -7.13 0.55
C LEU A 359 -13.59 -7.59 0.84
N ASP A 360 -14.07 -7.40 2.08
CA ASP A 360 -15.47 -7.64 2.44
C ASP A 360 -16.40 -6.74 1.65
N ARG A 361 -16.12 -5.44 1.53
CA ARG A 361 -16.91 -4.52 0.71
C ARG A 361 -16.96 -4.93 -0.77
N VAL A 362 -15.83 -5.38 -1.32
CA VAL A 362 -15.77 -5.88 -2.70
C VAL A 362 -16.64 -7.13 -2.85
N ARG A 363 -16.52 -8.11 -1.94
CA ARG A 363 -17.36 -9.31 -1.91
C ARG A 363 -18.83 -8.96 -1.87
N ASP A 364 -19.22 -8.13 -0.91
CA ASP A 364 -20.63 -7.78 -0.68
C ASP A 364 -21.19 -6.96 -1.85
N GLY A 365 -20.40 -6.05 -2.42
CA GLY A 365 -20.75 -5.30 -3.63
C GLY A 365 -20.99 -6.21 -4.83
N VAL A 366 -20.14 -7.21 -5.05
CA VAL A 366 -20.33 -8.21 -6.12
C VAL A 366 -21.60 -9.01 -5.89
N ARG A 367 -21.82 -9.55 -4.67
CA ARG A 367 -23.03 -10.31 -4.33
C ARG A 367 -24.27 -9.48 -4.53
N LYS A 368 -24.31 -8.26 -4.00
CA LYS A 368 -25.44 -7.32 -4.19
C LYS A 368 -25.75 -7.07 -5.67
N ASN A 369 -24.73 -6.86 -6.50
CA ASN A 369 -24.89 -6.67 -7.94
C ASN A 369 -25.44 -7.92 -8.65
N VAL A 370 -24.98 -9.11 -8.24
CA VAL A 370 -25.48 -10.39 -8.77
C VAL A 370 -26.96 -10.62 -8.37
N ASP A 371 -27.27 -10.38 -7.10
CA ASP A 371 -28.64 -10.51 -6.57
C ASP A 371 -29.61 -9.53 -7.25
N ALA A 372 -29.19 -8.28 -7.46
CA ALA A 372 -29.99 -7.25 -8.14
C ALA A 372 -30.30 -7.61 -9.61
N LYS A 373 -29.39 -8.31 -10.30
CA LYS A 373 -29.62 -8.81 -11.66
C LYS A 373 -30.60 -9.98 -11.71
N GLY A 374 -30.65 -10.78 -10.65
CA GLY A 374 -31.58 -11.91 -10.52
C GLY A 374 -31.55 -12.94 -11.64
N GLY A 375 -32.60 -13.76 -11.74
CA GLY A 375 -32.85 -14.65 -12.86
C GLY A 375 -31.69 -15.55 -13.27
N VAL A 376 -31.44 -15.64 -14.58
CA VAL A 376 -30.40 -16.48 -15.17
C VAL A 376 -28.99 -16.03 -14.76
N ALA A 377 -28.74 -14.73 -14.65
CA ALA A 377 -27.44 -14.20 -14.31
C ALA A 377 -26.97 -14.63 -12.91
N LYS A 378 -27.88 -14.60 -11.92
CA LYS A 378 -27.62 -15.08 -10.57
C LYS A 378 -27.36 -16.59 -10.57
N LYS A 379 -28.19 -17.39 -11.23
CA LYS A 379 -28.02 -18.85 -11.32
C LYS A 379 -26.67 -19.22 -11.95
N LEU A 380 -26.27 -18.55 -13.04
CA LEU A 380 -24.98 -18.79 -13.68
C LEU A 380 -23.80 -18.43 -12.73
N PHE A 381 -23.90 -17.33 -12.00
CA PHE A 381 -22.88 -16.96 -11.03
C PHE A 381 -22.78 -18.01 -9.91
N ASP A 382 -23.89 -18.43 -9.33
CA ASP A 382 -23.93 -19.40 -8.24
C ASP A 382 -23.37 -20.77 -8.67
N ILE A 383 -23.70 -21.23 -9.88
CA ILE A 383 -23.15 -22.47 -10.46
C ILE A 383 -21.63 -22.30 -10.67
N ALA A 384 -21.19 -21.23 -11.34
CA ALA A 384 -19.79 -20.98 -11.60
C ALA A 384 -18.98 -20.92 -10.29
N TYR A 385 -19.48 -20.19 -9.29
CA TYR A 385 -18.83 -20.07 -8.00
C TYR A 385 -18.74 -21.41 -7.26
N SER A 386 -19.83 -22.17 -7.14
CA SER A 386 -19.83 -23.47 -6.46
C SER A 386 -18.93 -24.50 -7.15
N ARG A 387 -18.93 -24.54 -8.48
CA ARG A 387 -18.03 -25.42 -9.27
C ARG A 387 -16.57 -25.05 -9.06
N ARG A 388 -16.23 -23.75 -9.03
CA ARG A 388 -14.86 -23.27 -8.74
C ARG A 388 -14.45 -23.52 -7.30
N LEU A 389 -15.38 -23.34 -6.35
CA LEU A 389 -15.13 -23.61 -4.93
C LEU A 389 -14.85 -25.11 -4.71
N ALA A 390 -15.61 -26.00 -5.36
CA ALA A 390 -15.38 -27.43 -5.32
C ALA A 390 -13.97 -27.77 -5.84
N ALA A 391 -13.52 -27.16 -6.94
CA ALA A 391 -12.17 -27.35 -7.46
C ALA A 391 -11.09 -26.90 -6.48
N VAL A 392 -11.24 -25.71 -5.88
CA VAL A 392 -10.29 -25.16 -4.89
C VAL A 392 -10.20 -26.05 -3.64
N ASN A 393 -11.30 -26.68 -3.25
CA ASN A 393 -11.36 -27.65 -2.15
C ASN A 393 -10.86 -29.06 -2.53
N GLY A 394 -10.32 -29.22 -3.75
CA GLY A 394 -9.76 -30.48 -4.21
C GLY A 394 -10.77 -31.52 -4.70
N SER A 395 -12.04 -31.13 -4.90
CA SER A 395 -13.08 -32.02 -5.42
C SER A 395 -12.84 -32.33 -6.90
N TRP A 396 -12.91 -33.58 -7.25
CA TRP A 396 -12.87 -34.07 -8.64
C TRP A 396 -13.98 -33.44 -9.52
N PHE A 397 -15.17 -33.23 -8.93
CA PHE A 397 -16.31 -32.62 -9.61
C PHE A 397 -16.22 -31.10 -9.70
N GLY A 398 -15.08 -30.48 -9.36
CA GLY A 398 -14.86 -29.04 -9.50
C GLY A 398 -14.61 -28.63 -10.95
N ALA A 399 -14.72 -27.32 -11.23
CA ALA A 399 -14.40 -26.76 -12.54
C ALA A 399 -12.89 -26.65 -12.71
N TRP A 400 -12.32 -27.53 -13.53
CA TRP A 400 -10.90 -27.61 -13.88
C TRP A 400 -10.69 -27.30 -15.37
N GLY A 401 -9.46 -27.04 -15.77
CA GLY A 401 -9.06 -26.93 -17.17
C GLY A 401 -9.94 -26.00 -18.01
N LEU A 402 -10.55 -26.53 -19.08
CA LEU A 402 -11.41 -25.79 -20.01
C LEU A 402 -12.66 -25.22 -19.32
N GLU A 403 -13.31 -25.96 -18.42
CA GLU A 403 -14.48 -25.48 -17.68
C GLU A 403 -14.13 -24.24 -16.85
N LYS A 404 -12.98 -24.22 -16.20
CA LYS A 404 -12.47 -23.04 -15.51
C LYS A 404 -12.38 -21.84 -16.44
N LEU A 405 -11.79 -22.01 -17.64
CA LEU A 405 -11.66 -20.92 -18.62
C LEU A 405 -13.02 -20.40 -19.10
N VAL A 406 -13.99 -21.29 -19.30
CA VAL A 406 -15.35 -20.89 -19.67
C VAL A 406 -15.99 -20.01 -18.60
N TRP A 407 -15.96 -20.45 -17.32
CA TRP A 407 -16.50 -19.65 -16.22
C TRP A 407 -15.74 -18.34 -16.00
N ASP A 408 -14.43 -18.37 -16.16
CA ASP A 408 -13.58 -17.17 -16.08
C ASP A 408 -13.99 -16.14 -17.15
N MET A 409 -14.31 -16.59 -18.37
CA MET A 409 -14.69 -15.71 -19.47
C MET A 409 -16.13 -15.21 -19.36
N LEU A 410 -17.08 -16.10 -19.08
CA LEU A 410 -18.52 -15.78 -19.09
C LEU A 410 -18.99 -15.04 -17.84
N VAL A 411 -18.42 -15.38 -16.67
CA VAL A 411 -18.90 -14.90 -15.37
C VAL A 411 -17.87 -13.99 -14.71
N PHE A 412 -16.66 -14.49 -14.44
CA PHE A 412 -15.71 -13.80 -13.58
C PHE A 412 -14.97 -12.64 -14.24
N LYS A 413 -14.87 -12.58 -15.57
CA LYS A 413 -14.30 -11.43 -16.29
C LYS A 413 -15.00 -10.12 -15.94
N LYS A 414 -16.32 -10.14 -15.77
CA LYS A 414 -17.10 -8.95 -15.38
C LYS A 414 -16.86 -8.54 -13.93
N VAL A 415 -16.64 -9.53 -13.05
CA VAL A 415 -16.29 -9.27 -11.64
C VAL A 415 -14.89 -8.68 -11.53
N ARG A 416 -13.92 -9.23 -12.24
CA ARG A 416 -12.54 -8.72 -12.29
C ARG A 416 -12.46 -7.28 -12.76
N ALA A 417 -13.34 -6.89 -13.70
CA ALA A 417 -13.39 -5.52 -14.22
C ALA A 417 -13.65 -4.45 -13.14
N ILE A 418 -14.32 -4.80 -12.03
CA ILE A 418 -14.58 -3.89 -10.90
C ILE A 418 -13.27 -3.33 -10.31
N LEU A 419 -12.20 -4.13 -10.34
CA LEU A 419 -10.86 -3.74 -9.92
C LEU A 419 -9.88 -3.63 -11.12
N GLY A 420 -10.38 -3.22 -12.29
CA GLY A 420 -9.57 -2.98 -13.48
C GLY A 420 -9.18 -4.21 -14.30
N GLY A 421 -9.50 -5.43 -13.84
CA GLY A 421 -9.38 -6.69 -14.61
C GLY A 421 -7.96 -7.25 -14.78
N ARG A 422 -6.93 -6.68 -14.15
CA ARG A 422 -5.53 -7.08 -14.33
C ARG A 422 -4.83 -7.51 -13.04
N ILE A 423 -5.52 -7.48 -11.89
CA ILE A 423 -4.91 -7.84 -10.60
C ILE A 423 -4.40 -9.28 -10.65
N ARG A 424 -3.10 -9.44 -10.37
CA ARG A 424 -2.40 -10.72 -10.30
C ARG A 424 -2.03 -11.14 -8.87
N PHE A 425 -2.02 -10.18 -7.93
CA PHE A 425 -1.72 -10.42 -6.53
C PHE A 425 -2.33 -9.35 -5.64
N ILE A 426 -2.86 -9.76 -4.48
CA ILE A 426 -3.35 -8.88 -3.43
C ILE A 426 -2.62 -9.26 -2.15
N LEU A 427 -2.04 -8.28 -1.47
CA LEU A 427 -1.52 -8.44 -0.11
C LEU A 427 -2.60 -8.01 0.88
N SER A 428 -2.90 -8.86 1.87
CA SER A 428 -3.85 -8.53 2.94
C SER A 428 -3.19 -8.61 4.31
N GLY A 429 -3.36 -7.56 5.10
CA GLY A 429 -2.81 -7.45 6.45
C GLY A 429 -3.59 -6.45 7.30
N GLY A 430 -3.10 -6.19 8.50
CA GLY A 430 -3.67 -5.23 9.45
C GLY A 430 -4.86 -5.75 10.27
N ALA A 431 -5.54 -6.81 9.85
CA ALA A 431 -6.60 -7.50 10.58
C ALA A 431 -6.81 -8.92 10.05
N PRO A 432 -7.46 -9.83 10.80
CA PRO A 432 -7.79 -11.17 10.31
C PRO A 432 -8.74 -11.15 9.11
N LEU A 433 -8.38 -11.88 8.05
CA LEU A 433 -9.23 -12.07 6.88
C LEU A 433 -10.07 -13.34 7.02
N SER A 434 -11.39 -13.23 6.85
CA SER A 434 -12.26 -14.41 6.90
C SER A 434 -11.97 -15.39 5.76
N GLY A 435 -12.00 -16.69 6.05
CA GLY A 435 -11.78 -17.70 5.03
C GLY A 435 -12.80 -17.65 3.89
N GLU A 436 -14.03 -17.23 4.18
CA GLU A 436 -15.07 -17.05 3.17
C GLU A 436 -14.70 -15.92 2.19
N THR A 437 -14.31 -14.76 2.71
CA THR A 437 -13.89 -13.61 1.88
C THR A 437 -12.66 -13.96 1.07
N GLN A 438 -11.65 -14.59 1.68
CA GLN A 438 -10.46 -15.03 0.96
C GLN A 438 -10.80 -15.96 -0.21
N ARG A 439 -11.64 -16.99 0.02
CA ARG A 439 -12.09 -17.92 -1.03
C ARG A 439 -12.86 -17.20 -2.12
N PHE A 440 -13.77 -16.31 -1.73
CA PHE A 440 -14.54 -15.53 -2.68
C PHE A 440 -13.66 -14.70 -3.61
N ILE A 441 -12.72 -13.97 -3.05
CA ILE A 441 -11.80 -13.11 -3.81
C ILE A 441 -10.88 -13.95 -4.70
N ASN A 442 -10.29 -15.04 -4.19
CA ASN A 442 -9.43 -15.93 -4.99
C ASN A 442 -10.18 -16.53 -6.19
N ILE A 443 -11.46 -16.86 -6.04
CA ILE A 443 -12.28 -17.43 -7.12
C ILE A 443 -12.70 -16.34 -8.09
N CYS A 444 -13.31 -15.26 -7.59
CA CYS A 444 -13.95 -14.27 -8.44
C CYS A 444 -12.95 -13.34 -9.14
N LEU A 445 -11.89 -12.92 -8.45
CA LEU A 445 -10.84 -12.11 -9.06
C LEU A 445 -9.77 -12.96 -9.76
N GLY A 446 -9.63 -14.23 -9.37
CA GLY A 446 -8.63 -15.13 -9.94
C GLY A 446 -7.20 -14.81 -9.52
N ALA A 447 -7.01 -13.93 -8.54
CA ALA A 447 -5.73 -13.54 -7.99
C ALA A 447 -5.49 -14.19 -6.62
N PRO A 448 -4.29 -14.69 -6.33
CA PRO A 448 -3.94 -15.14 -4.99
C PRO A 448 -3.92 -13.94 -4.02
N ILE A 449 -4.34 -14.20 -2.78
CA ILE A 449 -4.20 -13.27 -1.67
C ILE A 449 -3.07 -13.79 -0.79
N GLY A 450 -2.01 -13.00 -0.66
CA GLY A 450 -0.99 -13.20 0.36
C GLY A 450 -1.46 -12.57 1.66
N GLN A 451 -1.62 -13.36 2.72
CA GLN A 451 -1.88 -12.83 4.05
C GLN A 451 -0.57 -12.62 4.80
N GLY A 452 -0.43 -11.48 5.45
CA GLY A 452 0.68 -11.17 6.34
C GLY A 452 0.19 -10.84 7.75
N TYR A 453 1.00 -11.18 8.74
CA TYR A 453 0.88 -10.68 10.11
C TYR A 453 2.08 -9.80 10.40
N GLY A 454 1.82 -8.66 11.00
CA GLY A 454 2.86 -7.72 11.41
C GLY A 454 2.27 -6.57 12.20
N LEU A 455 3.16 -5.82 12.80
CA LEU A 455 2.91 -4.64 13.62
C LEU A 455 3.72 -3.48 13.04
N THR A 456 3.48 -2.27 13.52
CA THR A 456 4.37 -1.14 13.23
C THR A 456 5.78 -1.43 13.73
N GLU A 457 5.90 -2.05 14.90
CA GLU A 457 7.15 -2.46 15.55
C GLU A 457 7.90 -3.58 14.79
N THR A 458 7.25 -4.29 13.87
CA THR A 458 7.88 -5.27 12.97
C THR A 458 8.05 -4.74 11.54
N CYS A 459 7.99 -3.44 11.33
CA CYS A 459 8.09 -2.77 10.03
C CYS A 459 7.14 -3.38 8.97
N ALA A 460 5.87 -3.54 9.30
CA ALA A 460 4.79 -4.17 8.53
C ALA A 460 4.79 -5.70 8.54
N GLY A 461 5.92 -6.36 8.62
CA GLY A 461 5.96 -7.80 8.38
C GLY A 461 6.68 -8.64 9.44
N GLY A 462 5.96 -9.54 10.13
CA GLY A 462 6.54 -10.64 10.90
C GLY A 462 6.41 -11.97 10.14
N THR A 463 5.23 -12.25 9.56
CA THR A 463 5.00 -13.44 8.73
C THR A 463 4.35 -13.08 7.41
N PHE A 464 4.48 -13.96 6.42
CA PHE A 464 3.82 -13.80 5.15
C PHE A 464 3.53 -15.16 4.49
N SER A 465 2.32 -15.32 3.93
CA SER A 465 1.96 -16.53 3.21
C SER A 465 2.62 -16.57 1.84
N GLU A 466 2.97 -17.77 1.39
CA GLU A 466 3.58 -17.97 0.08
C GLU A 466 2.62 -17.58 -1.05
N TYR A 467 3.19 -17.09 -2.14
CA TYR A 467 2.44 -16.61 -3.32
C TYR A 467 1.35 -17.57 -3.81
N ASN A 468 1.65 -18.87 -3.83
CA ASN A 468 0.73 -19.91 -4.30
C ASN A 468 -0.06 -20.60 -3.18
N ASP A 469 0.05 -20.13 -1.94
CA ASP A 469 -0.69 -20.70 -0.82
C ASP A 469 -2.08 -20.09 -0.76
N THR A 470 -3.08 -20.85 -1.14
CA THR A 470 -4.48 -20.47 -1.08
C THR A 470 -5.18 -21.03 0.17
N SER A 471 -4.44 -21.57 1.14
CA SER A 471 -4.99 -22.03 2.42
C SER A 471 -5.62 -20.86 3.18
N VAL A 472 -6.71 -21.11 3.88
CA VAL A 472 -7.39 -20.11 4.70
C VAL A 472 -6.98 -20.24 6.18
N GLY A 473 -7.09 -19.14 6.93
CA GLY A 473 -6.78 -19.11 8.36
C GLY A 473 -5.29 -19.19 8.69
N ARG A 474 -4.40 -18.81 7.76
CA ARG A 474 -2.95 -18.81 7.93
C ARG A 474 -2.35 -17.50 7.46
N VAL A 475 -1.32 -17.06 8.15
CA VAL A 475 -0.54 -15.85 7.83
C VAL A 475 0.89 -16.16 7.38
N GLY A 476 1.18 -17.44 7.13
CA GLY A 476 2.46 -17.89 6.58
C GLY A 476 3.57 -18.13 7.62
N ALA A 477 4.77 -18.34 7.10
CA ALA A 477 6.00 -18.49 7.89
C ALA A 477 6.57 -17.12 8.25
N PRO A 478 7.52 -17.05 9.22
CA PRO A 478 8.29 -15.83 9.47
C PRO A 478 8.91 -15.30 8.17
N LEU A 479 8.99 -13.98 8.05
CA LEU A 479 9.76 -13.37 6.97
C LEU A 479 11.25 -13.71 7.14
N SER A 480 11.99 -13.73 6.03
CA SER A 480 13.42 -14.06 6.05
C SER A 480 14.29 -13.04 6.77
N CYS A 481 13.75 -11.88 7.14
CA CYS A 481 14.44 -10.84 7.90
C CYS A 481 14.27 -10.98 9.43
N SER A 482 13.53 -11.97 9.92
CA SER A 482 13.25 -12.09 11.37
C SER A 482 13.10 -13.54 11.82
N PHE A 483 13.33 -13.75 13.11
CA PHE A 483 12.97 -14.96 13.83
C PHE A 483 11.78 -14.68 14.74
N ILE A 484 10.88 -15.64 14.89
CA ILE A 484 9.71 -15.51 15.77
C ILE A 484 9.77 -16.58 16.84
N LYS A 485 9.76 -16.14 18.09
CA LYS A 485 9.63 -16.98 19.27
C LYS A 485 8.25 -16.75 19.89
N VAL A 486 7.55 -17.83 20.24
CA VAL A 486 6.22 -17.80 20.88
C VAL A 486 6.32 -18.41 22.27
#